data_aa2c25ca802f8aa26b020a30e11a009b
#
_entry.id   aa2c25ca802f8aa26b020a30e11a009b
#
_cell.length_a   1.000
_cell.length_b   1.000
_cell.length_c   1.000
_cell.angle_alpha   90.00
_cell.angle_beta   90.00
_cell.angle_gamma   90.00
#
_symmetry.space_group_name_H-M   'P 1'
#
loop_
_entity.id
_entity.type
_entity.pdbx_description
1 polymer ?
#
loop_
_entity_poly.entity_id
_entity_poly.type
_entity_poly.pdbx_seq_one_letter_code
_entity_poly.pdbx_strand_id
1 'polypeptide(L)'
;SFYYDLNILPQHNHIYFTFNNGLSLIYNDIRKFGFIKCYKNIELNQISFLKKLGVEPLRKLFNIKYFKGFVKNRQKNIKNLLMDQTFVSGLGNIYVNEVLFLSGISPLKLCSSLSRTEVNKLIMNIKSILKLSIVKGGSSIKDFRHTSGKNGKFQEFFAVYGKENKNCSRISCKGKIKKIVISNRSSFFCNICQN
;
A
#
# COMPACT_ATOMS: atom_id res chain seq x y z
N SER A 1 -4.23 -2.30 14.85
CA SER A 1 -5.63 -1.90 14.58
C SER A 1 -6.24 -1.20 15.79
N PHE A 2 -7.25 -0.36 15.55
CA PHE A 2 -8.03 0.27 16.61
C PHE A 2 -9.50 -0.17 16.50
N TYR A 3 -10.16 -0.37 17.64
CA TYR A 3 -11.56 -0.78 17.71
C TYR A 3 -12.30 0.04 18.75
N TYR A 4 -13.60 0.35 18.51
CA TYR A 4 -14.49 0.93 19.50
C TYR A 4 -15.32 -0.16 20.15
N ASP A 5 -15.35 -0.21 21.49
CA ASP A 5 -16.24 -0.99 22.37
C ASP A 5 -16.72 -2.35 21.85
N LEU A 6 -15.93 -2.99 20.99
CA LEU A 6 -16.30 -4.30 20.51
C LEU A 6 -15.92 -5.30 21.60
N ASN A 7 -16.79 -6.26 21.86
CA ASN A 7 -16.49 -7.49 22.60
C ASN A 7 -15.46 -8.31 21.81
N ILE A 8 -14.31 -7.70 21.55
CA ILE A 8 -13.21 -8.32 20.87
C ILE A 8 -12.47 -9.14 21.89
N LEU A 9 -12.14 -10.38 21.51
CA LEU A 9 -11.32 -11.27 22.29
C LEU A 9 -10.18 -10.50 22.95
N PRO A 10 -9.93 -10.64 24.26
CA PRO A 10 -8.94 -9.85 24.99
C PRO A 10 -7.49 -10.12 24.55
N GLN A 11 -7.29 -11.11 23.67
CA GLN A 11 -5.96 -11.41 23.11
C GLN A 11 -5.46 -10.29 22.22
N HIS A 12 -4.22 -9.85 22.49
CA HIS A 12 -3.52 -8.82 21.72
C HIS A 12 -4.05 -7.38 21.85
N ASN A 13 -4.92 -7.12 22.82
CA ASN A 13 -5.27 -5.77 23.24
C ASN A 13 -4.19 -5.22 24.17
N HIS A 14 -3.60 -4.08 23.83
CA HIS A 14 -2.45 -3.55 24.55
C HIS A 14 -2.74 -2.23 25.26
N ILE A 15 -3.61 -1.38 24.70
CA ILE A 15 -3.93 -0.07 25.27
C ILE A 15 -5.41 0.20 25.12
N TYR A 16 -6.01 0.75 26.16
CA TYR A 16 -7.40 1.19 26.21
C TYR A 16 -7.41 2.71 26.45
N PHE A 17 -8.04 3.45 25.58
CA PHE A 17 -8.31 4.87 25.73
C PHE A 17 -9.77 5.04 26.11
N THR A 18 -10.07 5.33 27.36
CA THR A 18 -11.43 5.53 27.86
C THR A 18 -11.81 7.00 27.77
N PHE A 19 -12.94 7.29 27.15
CA PHE A 19 -13.49 8.63 26.99
C PHE A 19 -14.51 8.95 28.10
N ASN A 20 -14.75 10.24 28.33
CA ASN A 20 -15.70 10.69 29.36
C ASN A 20 -17.15 10.22 29.14
N ASN A 21 -17.52 9.85 27.92
CA ASN A 21 -18.83 9.28 27.57
C ASN A 21 -18.92 7.75 27.81
N GLY A 22 -17.91 7.14 28.44
CA GLY A 22 -17.86 5.72 28.73
C GLY A 22 -17.40 4.82 27.59
N LEU A 23 -17.21 5.36 26.35
CA LEU A 23 -16.68 4.60 25.23
C LEU A 23 -15.17 4.35 25.39
N SER A 24 -14.70 3.23 24.88
CA SER A 24 -13.27 2.92 24.84
C SER A 24 -12.76 2.68 23.43
N LEU A 25 -11.62 3.28 23.07
CA LEU A 25 -10.86 2.97 21.88
C LEU A 25 -9.73 1.99 22.25
N ILE A 26 -9.74 0.83 21.66
CA ILE A 26 -8.83 -0.27 21.99
C ILE A 26 -7.76 -0.39 20.92
N TYR A 27 -6.48 -0.34 21.32
CA TYR A 27 -5.37 -0.64 20.44
C TYR A 27 -5.02 -2.13 20.50
N ASN A 28 -5.20 -2.82 19.36
CA ASN A 28 -4.91 -4.23 19.19
C ASN A 28 -3.76 -4.43 18.19
N ASP A 29 -2.74 -5.19 18.57
CA ASP A 29 -1.59 -5.48 17.69
C ASP A 29 -1.07 -6.90 17.90
N ILE A 30 -1.53 -7.82 17.07
CA ILE A 30 -1.18 -9.25 17.08
C ILE A 30 0.33 -9.46 16.93
N ARG A 31 0.98 -8.64 16.12
CA ARG A 31 2.40 -8.79 15.77
C ARG A 31 3.36 -8.00 16.66
N LYS A 32 2.85 -7.10 17.50
CA LYS A 32 3.61 -6.22 18.40
C LYS A 32 4.66 -5.36 17.67
N PHE A 33 4.38 -4.92 16.45
CA PHE A 33 5.26 -4.04 15.67
C PHE A 33 4.92 -2.56 15.81
N GLY A 34 3.73 -2.27 16.31
CA GLY A 34 3.29 -0.90 16.50
C GLY A 34 3.92 -0.24 17.72
N PHE A 35 3.93 1.07 17.69
CA PHE A 35 4.30 1.89 18.83
C PHE A 35 3.38 3.11 18.90
N ILE A 36 3.22 3.66 20.11
CA ILE A 36 2.48 4.90 20.37
C ILE A 36 3.43 5.86 21.08
N LYS A 37 3.51 7.07 20.55
CA LYS A 37 4.29 8.17 21.15
C LYS A 37 3.46 9.44 21.16
N CYS A 38 3.55 10.20 22.24
CA CYS A 38 2.91 11.49 22.38
C CYS A 38 3.92 12.61 22.11
N TYR A 39 3.51 13.61 21.35
CA TYR A 39 4.31 14.79 21.07
C TYR A 39 3.45 16.03 21.17
N LYS A 40 4.04 17.16 21.51
CA LYS A 40 3.36 18.45 21.37
C LYS A 40 3.17 18.78 19.90
N ASN A 41 2.05 19.39 19.53
CA ASN A 41 1.75 19.72 18.12
C ASN A 41 2.86 20.52 17.43
N ILE A 42 3.52 21.43 18.15
CA ILE A 42 4.63 22.24 17.63
C ILE A 42 5.86 21.38 17.26
N GLU A 43 6.02 20.23 17.84
CA GLU A 43 7.17 19.33 17.64
C GLU A 43 6.95 18.39 16.44
N LEU A 44 5.71 18.20 15.96
CA LEU A 44 5.38 17.23 14.91
C LEU A 44 6.23 17.42 13.65
N ASN A 45 6.48 18.68 13.26
CA ASN A 45 7.30 19.00 12.09
C ASN A 45 8.80 18.72 12.31
N GLN A 46 9.22 18.46 13.54
CA GLN A 46 10.63 18.19 13.88
C GLN A 46 10.94 16.70 14.01
N ILE A 47 9.91 15.85 14.03
CA ILE A 47 10.05 14.40 14.22
C ILE A 47 10.77 13.79 13.01
N SER A 48 11.95 13.23 13.24
CA SER A 48 12.87 12.75 12.20
C SER A 48 12.25 11.68 11.28
N PHE A 49 11.44 10.76 11.81
CA PHE A 49 10.81 9.72 10.99
C PHE A 49 9.65 10.27 10.15
N LEU A 50 8.93 11.31 10.60
CA LEU A 50 7.91 11.98 9.79
C LEU A 50 8.54 12.81 8.67
N LYS A 51 9.63 13.51 8.93
CA LYS A 51 10.39 14.28 7.93
C LYS A 51 10.93 13.41 6.79
N LYS A 52 11.23 12.14 7.05
CA LYS A 52 11.75 11.21 6.05
C LYS A 52 10.66 10.63 5.14
N LEU A 53 9.38 10.81 5.45
CA LEU A 53 8.31 10.31 4.61
C LEU A 53 8.25 11.08 3.29
N GLY A 54 8.10 10.33 2.21
CA GLY A 54 7.83 10.88 0.89
C GLY A 54 6.43 11.49 0.80
N VAL A 55 6.12 12.05 -0.34
CA VAL A 55 4.82 12.69 -0.58
C VAL A 55 3.68 11.69 -0.50
N GLU A 56 2.54 12.16 -0.02
CA GLU A 56 1.30 11.37 -0.07
C GLU A 56 0.82 11.26 -1.53
N PRO A 57 0.48 10.04 -2.00
CA PRO A 57 0.20 9.78 -3.42
C PRO A 57 -1.04 10.51 -3.94
N LEU A 58 -2.00 10.87 -3.08
CA LEU A 58 -3.22 11.59 -3.48
C LEU A 58 -3.02 13.12 -3.57
N ARG A 59 -1.93 13.65 -3.00
CA ARG A 59 -1.61 15.09 -3.04
C ARG A 59 -1.15 15.54 -4.43
N LYS A 60 -1.31 16.84 -4.74
CA LYS A 60 -0.88 17.46 -6.02
C LYS A 60 0.64 17.35 -6.25
N LEU A 61 1.43 17.31 -5.19
CA LEU A 61 2.88 17.16 -5.24
C LEU A 61 3.33 15.82 -5.85
N PHE A 62 2.52 14.74 -5.72
CA PHE A 62 2.81 13.48 -6.40
C PHE A 62 2.44 13.58 -7.87
N ASN A 63 3.37 14.06 -8.66
CA ASN A 63 3.24 14.34 -10.10
C ASN A 63 4.46 13.83 -10.90
N ILE A 64 4.44 14.00 -12.22
CA ILE A 64 5.50 13.53 -13.11
C ILE A 64 6.86 14.14 -12.77
N LYS A 65 6.90 15.44 -12.47
CA LYS A 65 8.17 16.14 -12.15
C LYS A 65 8.81 15.50 -10.91
N TYR A 66 8.00 15.31 -9.86
CA TYR A 66 8.44 14.63 -8.64
C TYR A 66 8.95 13.22 -8.92
N PHE A 67 8.12 12.40 -9.60
CA PHE A 67 8.44 11.00 -9.90
C PHE A 67 9.74 10.88 -10.72
N LYS A 68 9.86 11.67 -11.79
CA LYS A 68 11.06 11.67 -12.65
C LYS A 68 12.33 12.08 -11.90
N GLY A 69 12.24 13.00 -10.96
CA GLY A 69 13.38 13.36 -10.10
C GLY A 69 13.92 12.16 -9.30
N PHE A 70 13.03 11.24 -8.91
CA PHE A 70 13.43 10.05 -8.16
C PHE A 70 13.91 8.89 -9.01
N VAL A 71 13.40 8.70 -10.22
CA VAL A 71 13.77 7.54 -11.06
C VAL A 71 15.04 7.76 -11.88
N LYS A 72 15.43 9.01 -12.12
CA LYS A 72 16.62 9.36 -12.90
C LYS A 72 17.86 8.71 -12.30
N ASN A 73 18.58 7.95 -13.11
CA ASN A 73 19.82 7.25 -12.74
C ASN A 73 19.71 6.19 -11.63
N ARG A 74 18.49 5.76 -11.25
CA ARG A 74 18.33 4.70 -10.22
C ARG A 74 18.27 3.32 -10.86
N GLN A 75 19.20 2.46 -10.47
CA GLN A 75 19.26 1.04 -10.88
C GLN A 75 18.35 0.13 -10.02
N LYS A 76 17.55 0.71 -9.16
CA LYS A 76 16.55 0.01 -8.33
C LYS A 76 15.36 -0.41 -9.18
N ASN A 77 14.79 -1.59 -8.96
CA ASN A 77 13.54 -1.96 -9.64
C ASN A 77 12.36 -1.10 -9.16
N ILE A 78 11.37 -0.95 -10.03
CA ILE A 78 10.22 -0.08 -9.78
C ILE A 78 9.40 -0.52 -8.57
N LYS A 79 9.28 -1.84 -8.32
CA LYS A 79 8.55 -2.30 -7.14
C LYS A 79 9.21 -1.83 -5.85
N ASN A 80 10.52 -1.94 -5.74
CA ASN A 80 11.25 -1.48 -4.56
C ASN A 80 11.16 0.03 -4.35
N LEU A 81 11.12 0.81 -5.44
CA LEU A 81 10.91 2.25 -5.34
C LEU A 81 9.50 2.57 -4.81
N LEU A 82 8.47 1.95 -5.36
CA LEU A 82 7.08 2.17 -4.92
C LEU A 82 6.81 1.72 -3.47
N MET A 83 7.60 0.77 -2.96
CA MET A 83 7.54 0.32 -1.57
C MET A 83 8.34 1.19 -0.60
N ASP A 84 9.17 2.09 -1.12
CA ASP A 84 10.01 2.99 -0.33
C ASP A 84 9.19 4.16 0.20
N GLN A 85 8.95 4.18 1.51
CA GLN A 85 8.14 5.20 2.16
C GLN A 85 8.80 6.59 2.14
N THR A 86 10.07 6.70 1.80
CA THR A 86 10.77 7.97 1.57
C THR A 86 10.51 8.54 0.18
N PHE A 87 10.08 7.70 -0.77
CA PHE A 87 9.64 8.13 -2.09
C PHE A 87 8.15 8.49 -2.09
N VAL A 88 7.30 7.57 -1.69
CA VAL A 88 5.85 7.76 -1.62
C VAL A 88 5.30 7.09 -0.38
N SER A 89 4.68 7.87 0.49
CA SER A 89 4.15 7.35 1.76
C SER A 89 2.81 6.64 1.57
N GLY A 90 2.58 5.57 2.35
CA GLY A 90 1.30 4.88 2.42
C GLY A 90 1.06 3.80 1.36
N LEU A 91 1.95 3.58 0.39
CA LEU A 91 1.84 2.46 -0.53
C LEU A 91 2.35 1.17 0.11
N GLY A 92 1.50 0.16 0.17
CA GLY A 92 1.83 -1.18 0.66
C GLY A 92 1.95 -2.21 -0.46
N ASN A 93 2.44 -3.41 -0.10
CA ASN A 93 2.73 -4.47 -1.07
C ASN A 93 1.52 -4.86 -1.95
N ILE A 94 0.32 -4.86 -1.39
CA ILE A 94 -0.91 -5.20 -2.12
C ILE A 94 -1.12 -4.19 -3.25
N TYR A 95 -1.22 -2.91 -2.90
CA TYR A 95 -1.48 -1.84 -3.86
C TYR A 95 -0.39 -1.73 -4.92
N VAL A 96 0.88 -1.92 -4.56
CA VAL A 96 2.00 -1.89 -5.51
C VAL A 96 1.88 -3.00 -6.56
N ASN A 97 1.50 -4.23 -6.18
CA ASN A 97 1.28 -5.30 -7.14
C ASN A 97 0.14 -4.97 -8.12
N GLU A 98 -0.99 -4.50 -7.59
CA GLU A 98 -2.16 -4.14 -8.41
C GLU A 98 -1.86 -2.96 -9.34
N VAL A 99 -1.16 -1.93 -8.85
CA VAL A 99 -0.73 -0.77 -9.66
C VAL A 99 0.17 -1.19 -10.81
N LEU A 100 1.18 -2.02 -10.54
CA LEU A 100 2.12 -2.50 -11.56
C LEU A 100 1.39 -3.33 -12.62
N PHE A 101 0.44 -4.18 -12.20
CA PHE A 101 -0.39 -4.93 -13.14
C PHE A 101 -1.23 -4.00 -14.00
N LEU A 102 -1.99 -3.08 -13.44
CA LEU A 102 -2.82 -2.14 -14.20
C LEU A 102 -1.98 -1.29 -15.16
N SER A 103 -0.77 -0.93 -14.76
CA SER A 103 0.14 -0.15 -15.60
C SER A 103 0.81 -0.96 -16.71
N GLY A 104 0.74 -2.30 -16.66
CA GLY A 104 1.42 -3.19 -17.60
C GLY A 104 2.94 -3.21 -17.42
N ILE A 105 3.44 -2.95 -16.22
CA ILE A 105 4.86 -2.80 -15.93
C ILE A 105 5.33 -3.95 -15.06
N SER A 106 6.44 -4.58 -15.48
CA SER A 106 7.09 -5.64 -14.70
C SER A 106 7.57 -5.10 -13.34
N PRO A 107 7.37 -5.84 -12.24
CA PRO A 107 7.91 -5.45 -10.94
C PRO A 107 9.44 -5.37 -10.91
N LEU A 108 10.11 -6.04 -11.86
CA LEU A 108 11.57 -6.10 -12.01
C LEU A 108 12.12 -4.96 -12.88
N LYS A 109 11.28 -4.23 -13.60
CA LYS A 109 11.72 -3.14 -14.48
C LYS A 109 12.52 -2.11 -13.71
N LEU A 110 13.67 -1.71 -14.25
CA LEU A 110 14.54 -0.69 -13.65
C LEU A 110 13.87 0.69 -13.69
N CYS A 111 14.02 1.46 -12.62
CA CYS A 111 13.50 2.82 -12.54
C CYS A 111 14.05 3.72 -13.66
N SER A 112 15.33 3.58 -13.99
CA SER A 112 16.02 4.35 -15.05
C SER A 112 15.47 4.08 -16.45
N SER A 113 14.85 2.91 -16.69
CA SER A 113 14.30 2.54 -18.01
C SER A 113 12.82 2.93 -18.21
N LEU A 114 12.20 3.58 -17.21
CA LEU A 114 10.80 3.99 -17.31
C LEU A 114 10.61 5.15 -18.29
N SER A 115 9.77 4.95 -19.27
CA SER A 115 9.33 6.01 -20.17
C SER A 115 8.43 7.02 -19.47
N ARG A 116 8.27 8.20 -20.07
CA ARG A 116 7.33 9.23 -19.59
C ARG A 116 5.89 8.71 -19.52
N THR A 117 5.49 7.92 -20.51
CA THR A 117 4.15 7.33 -20.59
C THR A 117 3.93 6.34 -19.45
N GLU A 118 4.90 5.50 -19.13
CA GLU A 118 4.81 4.54 -18.02
C GLU A 118 4.74 5.24 -16.67
N VAL A 119 5.53 6.28 -16.46
CA VAL A 119 5.45 7.11 -15.25
C VAL A 119 4.05 7.71 -15.08
N ASN A 120 3.46 8.22 -16.17
CA ASN A 120 2.08 8.72 -16.14
C ASN A 120 1.08 7.63 -15.75
N LYS A 121 1.15 6.46 -16.39
CA LYS A 121 0.28 5.32 -16.07
C LYS A 121 0.41 4.92 -14.61
N LEU A 122 1.63 4.87 -14.06
CA LEU A 122 1.86 4.57 -12.65
C LEU A 122 1.18 5.58 -11.74
N ILE A 123 1.37 6.88 -11.96
CA ILE A 123 0.77 7.93 -11.14
C ILE A 123 -0.77 7.85 -11.19
N MET A 124 -1.35 7.69 -12.37
CA MET A 124 -2.80 7.58 -12.53
C MET A 124 -3.35 6.34 -11.80
N ASN A 125 -2.73 5.17 -12.01
CA ASN A 125 -3.19 3.92 -11.41
C ASN A 125 -2.98 3.88 -9.89
N ILE A 126 -1.89 4.49 -9.36
CA ILE A 126 -1.72 4.66 -7.91
C ILE A 126 -2.90 5.44 -7.33
N LYS A 127 -3.23 6.59 -7.91
CA LYS A 127 -4.33 7.43 -7.42
C LYS A 127 -5.68 6.73 -7.54
N SER A 128 -5.92 6.04 -8.65
CA SER A 128 -7.18 5.31 -8.90
C SER A 128 -7.38 4.17 -7.89
N ILE A 129 -6.37 3.30 -7.72
CA ILE A 129 -6.43 2.18 -6.78
C ILE A 129 -6.64 2.66 -5.34
N LEU A 130 -5.91 3.68 -4.91
CA LEU A 130 -6.05 4.19 -3.55
C LEU A 130 -7.43 4.80 -3.30
N LYS A 131 -7.97 5.57 -4.26
CA LYS A 131 -9.36 6.09 -4.17
C LYS A 131 -10.37 4.96 -4.08
N LEU A 132 -10.26 3.95 -4.95
CA LEU A 132 -11.14 2.79 -4.92
C LEU A 132 -11.02 2.04 -3.59
N SER A 133 -9.80 1.83 -3.11
CA SER A 133 -9.57 1.18 -1.83
C SER A 133 -10.22 1.94 -0.66
N ILE A 134 -10.11 3.27 -0.63
CA ILE A 134 -10.77 4.11 0.40
C ILE A 134 -12.28 3.90 0.36
N VAL A 135 -12.89 3.98 -0.83
CA VAL A 135 -14.35 3.77 -1.01
C VAL A 135 -14.78 2.37 -0.57
N LYS A 136 -13.94 1.35 -0.79
CA LYS A 136 -14.22 -0.05 -0.40
C LYS A 136 -13.80 -0.38 1.03
N GLY A 137 -13.34 0.60 1.79
CA GLY A 137 -12.96 0.42 3.18
C GLY A 137 -11.65 -0.36 3.39
N GLY A 138 -10.73 -0.33 2.44
CA GLY A 138 -9.45 -1.04 2.52
C GLY A 138 -9.54 -2.54 2.27
N SER A 139 -8.43 -3.24 2.53
CA SER A 139 -8.31 -4.70 2.35
C SER A 139 -8.23 -5.41 3.70
N SER A 140 -9.15 -6.30 3.97
CA SER A 140 -9.11 -7.19 5.13
C SER A 140 -8.71 -8.60 4.67
N ILE A 141 -7.40 -8.91 4.72
CA ILE A 141 -6.91 -10.23 4.28
C ILE A 141 -6.83 -11.20 5.46
N LYS A 142 -6.33 -10.77 6.62
CA LYS A 142 -6.21 -11.59 7.83
C LYS A 142 -6.66 -10.84 9.08
N ASP A 143 -5.93 -9.81 9.47
CA ASP A 143 -6.02 -9.20 10.80
C ASP A 143 -6.50 -7.74 10.79
N PHE A 144 -6.63 -7.14 9.59
CA PHE A 144 -7.06 -5.75 9.48
C PHE A 144 -8.58 -5.66 9.44
N ARG A 145 -9.13 -4.90 10.37
CA ARG A 145 -10.56 -4.56 10.43
C ARG A 145 -10.72 -3.06 10.66
N HIS A 146 -11.86 -2.53 10.28
CA HIS A 146 -12.25 -1.17 10.64
C HIS A 146 -12.47 -1.03 12.13
N THR A 147 -12.44 0.20 12.64
CA THR A 147 -12.77 0.52 14.03
C THR A 147 -14.16 0.03 14.45
N SER A 148 -15.09 -0.10 13.50
CA SER A 148 -16.42 -0.69 13.70
C SER A 148 -16.46 -2.21 13.62
N GLY A 149 -15.31 -2.89 13.51
CA GLY A 149 -15.20 -4.35 13.35
C GLY A 149 -15.54 -4.88 11.95
N LYS A 150 -16.03 -4.04 11.03
CA LYS A 150 -16.37 -4.44 9.66
C LYS A 150 -15.11 -4.69 8.82
N ASN A 151 -15.19 -5.68 7.93
CA ASN A 151 -14.12 -5.95 6.98
C ASN A 151 -14.17 -4.99 5.79
N GLY A 152 -13.01 -4.54 5.32
CA GLY A 152 -12.90 -3.89 4.02
C GLY A 152 -13.22 -4.88 2.88
N LYS A 153 -13.58 -4.37 1.72
CA LYS A 153 -14.00 -5.17 0.55
C LYS A 153 -13.06 -5.02 -0.65
N PHE A 154 -11.95 -4.30 -0.52
CA PHE A 154 -11.06 -4.08 -1.66
C PHE A 154 -10.37 -5.36 -2.16
N GLN A 155 -10.22 -6.40 -1.32
CA GLN A 155 -9.68 -7.70 -1.74
C GLN A 155 -10.51 -8.38 -2.85
N GLU A 156 -11.78 -8.05 -3.00
CA GLU A 156 -12.64 -8.56 -4.07
C GLU A 156 -12.23 -8.04 -5.45
N PHE A 157 -11.50 -6.93 -5.49
CA PHE A 157 -11.04 -6.24 -6.69
C PHE A 157 -9.59 -6.57 -7.07
N PHE A 158 -8.92 -7.46 -6.35
CA PHE A 158 -7.56 -7.84 -6.71
C PHE A 158 -7.51 -8.48 -8.09
N ALA A 159 -6.58 -8.00 -8.92
CA ALA A 159 -6.31 -8.57 -10.22
C ALA A 159 -5.20 -9.63 -10.17
N VAL A 160 -4.18 -9.42 -9.33
CA VAL A 160 -3.01 -10.31 -9.26
C VAL A 160 -2.63 -10.74 -7.85
N TYR A 161 -2.87 -9.92 -6.83
CA TYR A 161 -2.40 -10.23 -5.48
C TYR A 161 -3.05 -11.50 -4.92
N GLY A 162 -2.21 -12.47 -4.52
CA GLY A 162 -2.67 -13.76 -4.02
C GLY A 162 -3.23 -14.71 -5.09
N LYS A 163 -3.12 -14.39 -6.40
CA LYS A 163 -3.67 -15.16 -7.52
C LYS A 163 -2.61 -15.97 -8.28
N GLU A 164 -1.59 -16.44 -7.61
CA GLU A 164 -0.57 -17.32 -8.21
C GLU A 164 -1.21 -18.46 -8.99
N ASN A 165 -0.68 -18.76 -10.18
CA ASN A 165 -1.15 -19.77 -11.14
C ASN A 165 -2.54 -19.55 -11.75
N LYS A 166 -3.28 -18.52 -11.35
CA LYS A 166 -4.55 -18.16 -12.00
C LYS A 166 -4.29 -17.52 -13.36
N ASN A 167 -5.26 -17.63 -14.26
CA ASN A 167 -5.19 -16.96 -15.56
C ASN A 167 -5.19 -15.43 -15.38
N CYS A 168 -4.48 -14.75 -16.28
CA CYS A 168 -4.50 -13.29 -16.33
C CYS A 168 -5.92 -12.77 -16.62
N SER A 169 -6.36 -11.76 -15.87
CA SER A 169 -7.70 -11.18 -16.03
C SER A 169 -7.80 -10.19 -17.17
N ARG A 170 -6.72 -9.86 -17.88
CA ARG A 170 -6.77 -9.00 -19.06
C ARG A 170 -7.37 -9.73 -20.25
N ILE A 171 -8.28 -9.05 -20.96
CA ILE A 171 -8.88 -9.55 -22.20
C ILE A 171 -7.77 -9.93 -23.17
N SER A 172 -7.90 -11.08 -23.81
CA SER A 172 -6.95 -11.63 -24.79
C SER A 172 -5.56 -12.01 -24.26
N CYS A 173 -5.28 -11.89 -22.95
CA CYS A 173 -4.03 -12.36 -22.38
C CYS A 173 -4.11 -13.82 -21.96
N LYS A 174 -3.32 -14.70 -22.59
CA LYS A 174 -3.22 -16.13 -22.27
C LYS A 174 -2.22 -16.42 -21.13
N GLY A 175 -1.71 -15.38 -20.47
CA GLY A 175 -0.72 -15.52 -19.39
C GLY A 175 -1.32 -16.02 -18.09
N LYS A 176 -0.45 -16.54 -17.22
CA LYS A 176 -0.78 -16.86 -15.82
C LYS A 176 -0.06 -15.91 -14.88
N ILE A 177 -0.66 -15.70 -13.71
CA ILE A 177 -0.05 -14.90 -12.66
C ILE A 177 1.09 -15.71 -12.04
N LYS A 178 2.28 -15.15 -12.08
CA LYS A 178 3.49 -15.67 -11.43
C LYS A 178 3.71 -14.99 -10.08
N LYS A 179 4.34 -15.72 -9.17
CA LYS A 179 4.82 -15.21 -7.90
C LYS A 179 6.33 -15.30 -7.84
N ILE A 180 6.97 -14.22 -7.47
CA ILE A 180 8.39 -14.15 -7.14
C ILE A 180 8.58 -13.42 -5.81
N VAL A 181 9.75 -13.52 -5.21
CA VAL A 181 10.10 -12.77 -3.99
C VAL A 181 11.04 -11.63 -4.38
N ILE A 182 10.66 -10.41 -4.05
CA ILE A 182 11.49 -9.21 -4.22
C ILE A 182 11.61 -8.54 -2.85
N SER A 183 12.85 -8.40 -2.35
CA SER A 183 13.15 -7.79 -1.04
C SER A 183 12.26 -8.34 0.08
N ASN A 184 12.24 -9.67 0.23
CA ASN A 184 11.47 -10.43 1.23
C ASN A 184 9.95 -10.24 1.15
N ARG A 185 9.41 -9.80 -0.01
CA ARG A 185 7.96 -9.62 -0.21
C ARG A 185 7.48 -10.33 -1.45
N SER A 186 6.38 -11.08 -1.32
CA SER A 186 5.73 -11.72 -2.47
C SER A 186 5.30 -10.69 -3.50
N SER A 187 5.61 -10.96 -4.76
CA SER A 187 5.31 -10.13 -5.93
C SER A 187 4.52 -10.97 -6.91
N PHE A 188 3.34 -10.51 -7.27
CA PHE A 188 2.43 -11.21 -8.18
C PHE A 188 2.30 -10.40 -9.47
N PHE A 189 2.50 -11.03 -10.62
CA PHE A 189 2.45 -10.34 -11.91
C PHE A 189 2.18 -11.33 -13.05
N CYS A 190 1.66 -10.84 -14.16
CA CYS A 190 1.54 -11.59 -15.39
C CYS A 190 2.80 -11.40 -16.24
N ASN A 191 3.50 -12.49 -16.53
CA ASN A 191 4.75 -12.43 -17.30
C ASN A 191 4.56 -12.16 -18.80
N ILE A 192 3.33 -12.15 -19.32
CA ILE A 192 3.04 -11.84 -20.73
C ILE A 192 2.71 -10.36 -20.90
N CYS A 193 1.84 -9.79 -20.07
CA CYS A 193 1.35 -8.44 -20.28
C CYS A 193 2.01 -7.37 -19.38
N GLN A 194 2.98 -7.73 -18.55
CA GLN A 194 3.80 -6.80 -17.79
C GLN A 194 5.27 -6.90 -18.24
N ASN A 195 5.72 -5.90 -18.98
CA ASN A 195 7.08 -5.79 -19.54
C ASN A 195 7.91 -4.72 -18.83
#